data_cfe2659bb7e9d15ae36ac2988521aeed
#
_entry.id   cfe2659bb7e9d15ae36ac2988521aeed
#
_cell.length_a   1.000
_cell.length_b   1.000
_cell.length_c   1.000
_cell.angle_alpha   90.00
_cell.angle_beta   90.00
_cell.angle_gamma   90.00
#
_symmetry.space_group_name_H-M   'P 1'
#
loop_
_entity.id
_entity.type
_entity.pdbx_description
1 polymer ?
#
loop_
_entity_poly.entity_id
_entity_poly.type
_entity_poly.pdbx_seq_one_letter_code
_entity_poly.pdbx_strand_id
1 'polypeptide(L)'
;MITKIYYTVEEKVFNSPDGLGVWGWKTDHESKKITDLDEAKKMVVAKKSRMKGYIAEWLERETDQATIDHIKAIEDNNECRIVEVVKTFTHVSEYCYTDVRAYEIVKVVSDQTIEIRAMEVKHDISHLTQHVGGFSAHTENQHNQKVTYASKSNNPVIRIRRKTNNPNAWTGNGSRFGLTETPYAFYDYNF
;
A
#
# COMPACT_ATOMS: atom_id res chain seq x y z
N MET A 1 -15.59 3.29 -11.46
CA MET A 1 -14.42 2.38 -11.40
C MET A 1 -13.23 3.07 -12.03
N ILE A 2 -12.08 3.05 -11.38
CA ILE A 2 -10.82 3.63 -11.87
C ILE A 2 -9.77 2.53 -11.87
N THR A 3 -9.13 2.28 -13.00
CA THR A 3 -8.04 1.31 -13.10
C THR A 3 -6.72 2.07 -13.18
N LYS A 4 -5.73 1.67 -12.38
CA LYS A 4 -4.38 2.18 -12.42
C LYS A 4 -3.39 1.03 -12.57
N ILE A 5 -2.34 1.27 -13.34
CA ILE A 5 -1.23 0.35 -13.51
C ILE A 5 -0.06 0.89 -12.69
N TYR A 6 0.56 0.01 -11.94
CA TYR A 6 1.78 0.27 -11.20
C TYR A 6 2.84 -0.76 -11.59
N TYR A 7 4.07 -0.39 -11.48
CA TYR A 7 5.19 -1.31 -11.62
C TYR A 7 5.85 -1.47 -10.26
N THR A 8 6.16 -2.70 -9.89
CA THR A 8 6.98 -3.00 -8.72
C THR A 8 8.23 -3.71 -9.17
N VAL A 9 9.33 -3.45 -8.50
CA VAL A 9 10.57 -4.20 -8.69
C VAL A 9 10.64 -5.25 -7.60
N GLU A 10 10.77 -6.49 -7.98
CA GLU A 10 11.01 -7.61 -7.07
C GLU A 10 12.45 -8.07 -7.22
N GLU A 11 13.09 -8.33 -6.10
CA GLU A 11 14.43 -8.90 -6.01
C GLU A 11 14.37 -10.33 -5.50
N LYS A 12 15.24 -11.17 -6.02
CA LYS A 12 15.39 -12.54 -5.54
C LYS A 12 16.22 -12.52 -4.27
N VAL A 13 15.64 -13.00 -3.19
CA VAL A 13 16.27 -13.02 -1.87
C VAL A 13 16.36 -14.45 -1.34
N PHE A 14 17.39 -14.72 -0.58
CA PHE A 14 17.56 -15.99 0.12
C PHE A 14 16.86 -15.90 1.48
N ASN A 15 15.78 -16.65 1.65
CA ASN A 15 15.06 -16.71 2.92
C ASN A 15 15.50 -17.97 3.67
N SER A 16 16.17 -17.79 4.80
CA SER A 16 16.59 -18.89 5.66
C SER A 16 16.18 -18.62 7.11
N PRO A 17 14.90 -18.86 7.48
CA PRO A 17 14.54 -18.87 8.91
C PRO A 17 15.20 -20.03 9.67
N ASP A 18 15.53 -21.15 9.00
CA ASP A 18 15.96 -22.42 9.62
C ASP A 18 17.29 -22.97 9.08
N GLY A 19 18.09 -22.17 8.37
CA GLY A 19 19.35 -22.61 7.76
C GLY A 19 19.21 -23.44 6.46
N LEU A 20 17.99 -23.80 6.07
CA LEU A 20 17.66 -24.55 4.84
C LEU A 20 17.14 -23.62 3.73
N GLY A 21 17.70 -22.44 3.61
CA GLY A 21 17.19 -21.34 2.85
C GLY A 21 16.69 -21.66 1.43
N VAL A 22 15.58 -21.02 1.07
CA VAL A 22 14.98 -21.10 -0.25
C VAL A 22 15.02 -19.72 -0.91
N TRP A 23 15.42 -19.69 -2.18
CA TRP A 23 15.36 -18.47 -2.98
C TRP A 23 13.89 -18.11 -3.29
N GLY A 24 13.50 -16.87 -2.94
CA GLY A 24 12.17 -16.35 -3.18
C GLY A 24 12.19 -14.92 -3.70
N TRP A 25 11.06 -14.47 -4.23
CA TRP A 25 10.89 -13.10 -4.69
C TRP A 25 10.34 -12.22 -3.58
N LYS A 26 10.94 -11.05 -3.38
CA LYS A 26 10.47 -10.04 -2.43
C LYS A 26 10.31 -8.71 -3.15
N THR A 27 9.15 -8.07 -2.95
CA THR A 27 8.92 -6.73 -3.46
C THR A 27 9.81 -5.75 -2.71
N ASP A 28 10.60 -5.00 -3.46
CA ASP A 28 11.38 -3.91 -2.91
C ASP A 28 10.46 -2.81 -2.38
N HIS A 29 10.67 -2.41 -1.13
CA HIS A 29 9.84 -1.39 -0.49
C HIS A 29 10.03 0.01 -1.09
N GLU A 30 11.18 0.30 -1.72
CA GLU A 30 11.43 1.54 -2.45
C GLU A 30 10.65 1.61 -3.78
N SER A 31 10.35 0.45 -4.39
CA SER A 31 9.63 0.35 -5.67
C SER A 31 8.12 0.39 -5.56
N LYS A 32 7.58 0.61 -4.36
CA LYS A 32 6.13 0.65 -4.17
C LYS A 32 5.49 1.78 -4.97
N LYS A 33 4.63 1.41 -5.94
CA LYS A 33 3.82 2.35 -6.73
C LYS A 33 4.58 3.19 -7.76
N ILE A 34 5.56 2.63 -8.44
CA ILE A 34 6.13 3.25 -9.63
C ILE A 34 5.05 3.25 -10.71
N THR A 35 4.74 4.40 -11.30
CA THR A 35 3.74 4.53 -12.36
C THR A 35 4.35 4.59 -13.76
N ASP A 36 5.67 4.69 -13.84
CA ASP A 36 6.44 4.78 -15.09
C ASP A 36 7.33 3.54 -15.25
N LEU A 37 7.16 2.84 -16.37
CA LEU A 37 7.94 1.63 -16.68
C LEU A 37 9.43 1.92 -16.85
N ASP A 38 9.80 3.09 -17.41
CA ASP A 38 11.21 3.42 -17.62
C ASP A 38 11.90 3.79 -16.31
N GLU A 39 11.17 4.37 -15.36
CA GLU A 39 11.64 4.54 -13.98
C GLU A 39 11.90 3.19 -13.31
N ALA A 40 10.98 2.23 -13.46
CA ALA A 40 11.15 0.87 -12.94
C ALA A 40 12.39 0.18 -13.56
N LYS A 41 12.61 0.31 -14.86
CA LYS A 41 13.81 -0.21 -15.54
C LYS A 41 15.11 0.40 -14.99
N LYS A 42 15.13 1.73 -14.79
CA LYS A 42 16.29 2.42 -14.19
C LYS A 42 16.57 1.90 -12.78
N MET A 43 15.54 1.67 -11.98
CA MET A 43 15.69 1.12 -10.64
C MET A 43 16.30 -0.29 -10.66
N VAL A 44 15.86 -1.18 -11.56
CA VAL A 44 16.46 -2.51 -11.73
C VAL A 44 17.95 -2.43 -12.05
N VAL A 45 18.34 -1.56 -12.99
CA VAL A 45 19.75 -1.36 -13.36
C VAL A 45 20.56 -0.86 -12.16
N ALA A 46 20.06 0.14 -11.44
CA ALA A 46 20.73 0.70 -10.27
C ALA A 46 20.93 -0.34 -9.16
N LYS A 47 19.90 -1.16 -8.88
CA LYS A 47 19.97 -2.23 -7.88
C LYS A 47 21.00 -3.29 -8.24
N LYS A 48 20.98 -3.78 -9.47
CA LYS A 48 21.96 -4.77 -9.95
C LYS A 48 23.40 -4.23 -9.87
N SER A 49 23.61 -2.98 -10.24
CA SER A 49 24.93 -2.33 -10.16
C SER A 49 25.40 -2.20 -8.70
N ARG A 50 24.51 -1.77 -7.79
CA ARG A 50 24.80 -1.64 -6.36
C ARG A 50 25.18 -2.99 -5.74
N MET A 51 24.40 -4.03 -6.02
CA MET A 51 24.67 -5.38 -5.52
C MET A 51 26.04 -5.91 -6.01
N LYS A 52 26.35 -5.74 -7.31
CA LYS A 52 27.67 -6.12 -7.83
C LYS A 52 28.81 -5.40 -7.12
N GLY A 53 28.65 -4.13 -6.78
CA GLY A 53 29.64 -3.39 -6.00
C GLY A 53 29.86 -3.98 -4.61
N TYR A 54 28.79 -4.32 -3.88
CA TYR A 54 28.89 -4.97 -2.56
C TYR A 54 29.56 -6.35 -2.64
N ILE A 55 29.17 -7.16 -3.61
CA ILE A 55 29.74 -8.50 -3.82
C ILE A 55 31.24 -8.41 -4.09
N ALA A 56 31.69 -7.51 -4.96
CA ALA A 56 33.09 -7.30 -5.24
C ALA A 56 33.87 -6.91 -3.96
N GLU A 57 33.35 -5.95 -3.18
CA GLU A 57 33.95 -5.54 -1.92
C GLU A 57 34.04 -6.68 -0.87
N TRP A 58 33.02 -7.55 -0.80
CA TRP A 58 33.05 -8.72 0.07
C TRP A 58 34.10 -9.73 -0.36
N LEU A 59 34.17 -10.05 -1.67
CA LEU A 59 35.15 -11.00 -2.18
C LEU A 59 36.59 -10.54 -2.01
N GLU A 60 36.86 -9.22 -2.02
CA GLU A 60 38.20 -8.67 -1.75
C GLU A 60 38.66 -8.86 -0.29
N ARG A 61 37.71 -8.96 0.64
CA ARG A 61 37.99 -9.05 2.08
C ARG A 61 37.92 -10.47 2.64
N GLU A 62 37.29 -11.37 1.91
CA GLU A 62 37.00 -12.72 2.41
C GLU A 62 38.11 -13.69 2.01
N THR A 63 38.50 -14.54 2.97
CA THR A 63 39.54 -15.56 2.79
C THR A 63 39.02 -16.99 3.01
N ASP A 64 37.85 -17.13 3.64
CA ASP A 64 37.24 -18.45 3.83
C ASP A 64 36.55 -18.95 2.58
N GLN A 65 36.93 -20.13 2.08
CA GLN A 65 36.43 -20.66 0.83
C GLN A 65 34.90 -20.93 0.83
N ALA A 66 34.37 -21.40 1.96
CA ALA A 66 32.92 -21.67 2.05
C ALA A 66 32.09 -20.38 1.97
N THR A 67 32.59 -19.32 2.59
CA THR A 67 32.01 -17.98 2.53
C THR A 67 32.11 -17.37 1.13
N ILE A 68 33.25 -17.53 0.46
CA ILE A 68 33.45 -17.11 -0.94
C ILE A 68 32.44 -17.82 -1.87
N ASP A 69 32.26 -19.12 -1.71
CA ASP A 69 31.31 -19.88 -2.53
C ASP A 69 29.86 -19.45 -2.30
N HIS A 70 29.52 -19.11 -1.04
CA HIS A 70 28.21 -18.54 -0.71
C HIS A 70 28.00 -17.15 -1.33
N ILE A 71 29.01 -16.26 -1.28
CA ILE A 71 28.94 -14.92 -1.91
C ILE A 71 28.75 -15.06 -3.43
N LYS A 72 29.46 -15.97 -4.09
CA LYS A 72 29.28 -16.25 -5.52
C LYS A 72 27.88 -16.78 -5.84
N ALA A 73 27.32 -17.63 -4.99
CA ALA A 73 25.95 -18.10 -5.14
C ALA A 73 24.92 -16.95 -5.03
N ILE A 74 25.20 -15.94 -4.21
CA ILE A 74 24.39 -14.70 -4.15
C ILE A 74 24.52 -13.92 -5.46
N GLU A 75 25.72 -13.79 -6.02
CA GLU A 75 25.94 -13.11 -7.30
C GLU A 75 25.17 -13.77 -8.44
N ASP A 76 25.27 -15.11 -8.56
CA ASP A 76 24.58 -15.91 -9.58
C ASP A 76 23.06 -15.78 -9.51
N ASN A 77 22.52 -15.56 -8.31
CA ASN A 77 21.10 -15.39 -8.04
C ASN A 77 20.64 -13.94 -7.89
N ASN A 78 21.51 -12.97 -8.17
CA ASN A 78 21.16 -11.54 -8.14
C ASN A 78 20.23 -11.16 -9.29
N GLU A 79 18.98 -11.58 -9.18
CA GLU A 79 17.94 -11.33 -10.14
C GLU A 79 16.97 -10.26 -9.64
N CYS A 80 16.62 -9.35 -10.54
CA CYS A 80 15.53 -8.40 -10.32
C CYS A 80 14.56 -8.47 -11.49
N ARG A 81 13.27 -8.38 -11.20
CA ARG A 81 12.22 -8.35 -12.22
C ARG A 81 11.26 -7.20 -11.97
N ILE A 82 10.64 -6.74 -13.05
CA ILE A 82 9.54 -5.77 -12.99
C ILE A 82 8.24 -6.54 -13.04
N VAL A 83 7.36 -6.25 -12.09
CA VAL A 83 6.01 -6.82 -12.03
C VAL A 83 5.01 -5.70 -12.27
N GLU A 84 4.15 -5.88 -13.27
CA GLU A 84 3.02 -5.01 -13.50
C GLU A 84 1.88 -5.38 -12.53
N VAL A 85 1.39 -4.38 -11.80
CA VAL A 85 0.29 -4.52 -10.85
C VAL A 85 -0.87 -3.65 -11.32
N VAL A 86 -1.95 -4.28 -11.73
CA VAL A 86 -3.18 -3.60 -12.12
C VAL A 86 -4.09 -3.51 -10.91
N LYS A 87 -4.45 -2.28 -10.51
CA LYS A 87 -5.38 -2.02 -9.40
C LYS A 87 -6.65 -1.35 -9.89
N THR A 88 -7.78 -1.89 -9.48
CA THR A 88 -9.10 -1.33 -9.78
C THR A 88 -9.73 -0.77 -8.52
N PHE A 89 -9.97 0.53 -8.53
CA PHE A 89 -10.56 1.25 -7.42
C PHE A 89 -12.05 1.46 -7.68
N THR A 90 -12.87 1.03 -6.76
CA THR A 90 -14.33 1.16 -6.80
C THR A 90 -14.86 2.07 -5.71
N HIS A 91 -14.03 2.36 -4.71
CA HIS A 91 -14.38 3.12 -3.53
C HIS A 91 -13.37 4.24 -3.23
N VAL A 92 -13.73 5.08 -2.29
CA VAL A 92 -12.93 6.20 -1.82
C VAL A 92 -13.06 6.29 -0.30
N SER A 93 -11.97 6.58 0.38
CA SER A 93 -11.98 6.90 1.81
C SER A 93 -11.70 8.38 2.03
N GLU A 94 -12.54 9.05 2.83
CA GLU A 94 -12.30 10.40 3.36
C GLU A 94 -11.51 10.28 4.66
N TYR A 95 -10.37 10.95 4.73
CA TYR A 95 -9.54 10.99 5.93
C TYR A 95 -9.86 12.24 6.75
N CYS A 96 -10.62 12.04 7.84
CA CYS A 96 -10.84 13.03 8.86
C CYS A 96 -9.65 13.09 9.83
N TYR A 97 -9.77 13.81 10.96
CA TYR A 97 -8.68 13.92 11.93
C TYR A 97 -8.31 12.56 12.54
N THR A 98 -9.30 11.83 13.03
CA THR A 98 -9.14 10.49 13.63
C THR A 98 -9.94 9.42 12.89
N ASP A 99 -11.03 9.81 12.25
CA ASP A 99 -11.98 8.92 11.60
C ASP A 99 -11.69 8.75 10.10
N VAL A 100 -12.18 7.67 9.55
CA VAL A 100 -12.21 7.43 8.11
C VAL A 100 -13.63 7.09 7.67
N ARG A 101 -14.12 7.76 6.63
CA ARG A 101 -15.46 7.55 6.07
C ARG A 101 -15.40 6.90 4.70
N ALA A 102 -16.29 5.94 4.44
CA ALA A 102 -16.35 5.22 3.18
C ALA A 102 -17.31 5.88 2.17
N TYR A 103 -16.86 5.94 0.93
CA TYR A 103 -17.64 6.42 -0.23
C TYR A 103 -17.53 5.42 -1.38
N GLU A 104 -18.59 5.29 -2.17
CA GLU A 104 -18.57 4.60 -3.45
C GLU A 104 -18.29 5.58 -4.61
N ILE A 105 -17.62 5.11 -5.67
CA ILE A 105 -17.44 5.88 -6.90
C ILE A 105 -18.70 5.71 -7.75
N VAL A 106 -19.50 6.77 -7.88
CA VAL A 106 -20.71 6.79 -8.69
C VAL A 106 -20.39 6.98 -10.17
N LYS A 107 -19.48 7.93 -10.47
CA LYS A 107 -19.13 8.27 -11.85
C LYS A 107 -17.68 8.76 -11.95
N VAL A 108 -16.99 8.33 -13.00
CA VAL A 108 -15.72 8.93 -13.44
C VAL A 108 -16.06 9.98 -14.49
N VAL A 109 -15.83 11.25 -14.18
CA VAL A 109 -16.12 12.38 -15.06
C VAL A 109 -14.95 12.64 -15.99
N SER A 110 -13.73 12.57 -15.44
CA SER A 110 -12.46 12.67 -16.19
C SER A 110 -11.32 12.05 -15.35
N ASP A 111 -10.11 12.00 -15.89
CA ASP A 111 -8.92 11.53 -15.17
C ASP A 111 -8.64 12.29 -13.87
N GLN A 112 -9.16 13.50 -13.76
CA GLN A 112 -8.92 14.39 -12.62
C GLN A 112 -10.16 14.64 -11.78
N THR A 113 -11.32 14.09 -12.16
CA THR A 113 -12.61 14.41 -11.51
C THR A 113 -13.49 13.17 -11.43
N ILE A 114 -13.97 12.88 -10.23
CA ILE A 114 -14.94 11.81 -9.97
C ILE A 114 -16.09 12.31 -9.12
N GLU A 115 -17.21 11.64 -9.23
CA GLU A 115 -18.38 11.80 -8.40
C GLU A 115 -18.46 10.62 -7.45
N ILE A 116 -18.60 10.90 -6.16
CA ILE A 116 -18.65 9.91 -5.09
C ILE A 116 -19.88 10.14 -4.23
N ARG A 117 -20.30 9.09 -3.52
CA ARG A 117 -21.44 9.12 -2.62
C ARG A 117 -21.08 8.39 -1.32
N ALA A 118 -21.43 9.00 -0.18
CA ALA A 118 -21.22 8.37 1.12
C ALA A 118 -22.00 7.07 1.24
N MET A 119 -21.35 6.03 1.76
CA MET A 119 -21.97 4.74 2.04
C MET A 119 -22.66 4.75 3.43
N GLU A 120 -23.62 3.87 3.61
CA GLU A 120 -24.08 3.52 4.94
C GLU A 120 -23.06 2.57 5.58
N VAL A 121 -22.63 2.93 6.78
CA VAL A 121 -21.60 2.21 7.53
C VAL A 121 -22.19 1.76 8.85
N LYS A 122 -22.12 0.45 9.14
CA LYS A 122 -22.52 -0.12 10.42
C LYS A 122 -21.32 -0.76 11.08
N HIS A 123 -20.99 -0.26 12.27
CA HIS A 123 -19.91 -0.79 13.09
C HIS A 123 -20.47 -1.85 14.06
N ASP A 124 -19.88 -3.05 14.04
CA ASP A 124 -20.10 -4.04 15.09
C ASP A 124 -19.01 -3.89 16.15
N ILE A 125 -19.42 -3.39 17.30
CA ILE A 125 -18.54 -3.13 18.45
C ILE A 125 -18.65 -4.22 19.53
N SER A 126 -19.45 -5.26 19.31
CA SER A 126 -19.74 -6.31 20.30
C SER A 126 -18.51 -7.06 20.81
N HIS A 127 -17.42 -7.04 20.01
CA HIS A 127 -16.15 -7.70 20.30
C HIS A 127 -15.07 -6.75 20.83
N LEU A 128 -15.38 -5.43 20.94
CA LEU A 128 -14.46 -4.44 21.48
C LEU A 128 -14.58 -4.39 23.01
N THR A 129 -13.45 -4.29 23.70
CA THR A 129 -13.42 -4.10 25.15
C THR A 129 -13.50 -2.61 25.45
N GLN A 130 -14.54 -2.21 26.15
CA GLN A 130 -14.75 -0.83 26.56
C GLN A 130 -14.53 -0.68 28.04
N HIS A 131 -13.71 0.26 28.45
CA HIS A 131 -13.46 0.62 29.84
C HIS A 131 -14.04 1.99 30.13
N VAL A 132 -14.79 2.08 31.23
CA VAL A 132 -15.28 3.36 31.76
C VAL A 132 -14.14 4.00 32.55
N GLY A 133 -13.72 5.20 32.15
CA GLY A 133 -12.69 5.91 32.90
C GLY A 133 -12.36 7.28 32.34
N GLY A 134 -12.10 8.22 33.25
CA GLY A 134 -11.64 9.56 32.90
C GLY A 134 -12.64 10.42 32.12
N PHE A 135 -12.11 11.28 31.29
CA PHE A 135 -12.86 12.23 30.46
C PHE A 135 -13.51 11.57 29.23
N SER A 136 -12.95 10.46 28.77
CA SER A 136 -13.48 9.66 27.64
C SER A 136 -13.42 8.16 27.94
N ALA A 137 -14.33 7.40 27.34
CA ALA A 137 -14.24 5.94 27.40
C ALA A 137 -12.96 5.48 26.67
N HIS A 138 -12.29 4.46 27.22
CA HIS A 138 -11.17 3.82 26.59
C HIS A 138 -11.62 2.52 25.94
N THR A 139 -11.39 2.39 24.63
CA THR A 139 -11.71 1.19 23.85
C THR A 139 -10.42 0.50 23.45
N GLU A 140 -10.21 -0.70 23.97
CA GLU A 140 -9.13 -1.58 23.50
C GLU A 140 -9.52 -2.24 22.18
N ASN A 141 -8.51 -2.63 21.41
CA ASN A 141 -8.68 -3.37 20.14
C ASN A 141 -9.52 -2.63 19.08
N GLN A 142 -9.66 -1.30 19.17
CA GLN A 142 -10.45 -0.53 18.19
C GLN A 142 -9.99 -0.70 16.75
N HIS A 143 -8.74 -1.11 16.50
CA HIS A 143 -8.23 -1.42 15.15
C HIS A 143 -8.84 -2.69 14.55
N ASN A 144 -9.49 -3.53 15.37
CA ASN A 144 -10.17 -4.76 14.96
C ASN A 144 -11.66 -4.53 14.66
N GLN A 145 -12.09 -3.29 14.42
CA GLN A 145 -13.48 -2.97 14.11
C GLN A 145 -14.01 -3.83 12.97
N LYS A 146 -15.16 -4.45 13.18
CA LYS A 146 -15.92 -5.12 12.13
C LYS A 146 -16.93 -4.12 11.56
N VAL A 147 -16.84 -3.93 10.26
CA VAL A 147 -17.61 -2.89 9.58
C VAL A 147 -18.34 -3.51 8.40
N THR A 148 -19.62 -3.23 8.27
CA THR A 148 -20.41 -3.57 7.10
C THR A 148 -20.81 -2.31 6.33
N TYR A 149 -20.89 -2.42 5.00
CA TYR A 149 -21.10 -1.31 4.10
C TYR A 149 -22.30 -1.57 3.22
N ALA A 150 -23.10 -0.55 2.97
CA ALA A 150 -24.19 -0.59 2.00
C ALA A 150 -24.24 0.70 1.18
N SER A 151 -24.56 0.56 -0.10
CA SER A 151 -24.88 1.72 -0.94
C SER A 151 -26.17 2.37 -0.46
N LYS A 152 -26.19 3.72 -0.42
CA LYS A 152 -27.36 4.50 -0.03
C LYS A 152 -27.67 5.54 -1.10
N SER A 153 -28.56 5.17 -2.02
CA SER A 153 -28.89 5.99 -3.20
C SER A 153 -29.40 7.40 -2.87
N ASN A 154 -29.96 7.59 -1.67
CA ASN A 154 -30.50 8.88 -1.22
C ASN A 154 -29.42 9.84 -0.70
N ASN A 155 -28.19 9.38 -0.46
CA ASN A 155 -27.11 10.26 -0.05
C ASN A 155 -26.69 11.17 -1.20
N PRO A 156 -26.33 12.43 -0.91
CA PRO A 156 -25.91 13.37 -1.94
C PRO A 156 -24.63 12.89 -2.63
N VAL A 157 -24.57 13.14 -3.94
CA VAL A 157 -23.35 12.93 -4.72
C VAL A 157 -22.49 14.17 -4.62
N ILE A 158 -21.23 14.01 -4.28
CA ILE A 158 -20.24 15.08 -4.24
C ILE A 158 -19.17 14.86 -5.30
N ARG A 159 -18.60 15.94 -5.79
CA ARG A 159 -17.54 15.92 -6.80
C ARG A 159 -16.20 16.21 -6.14
N ILE A 160 -15.23 15.32 -6.37
CA ILE A 160 -13.86 15.49 -5.88
C ILE A 160 -12.87 15.53 -7.05
N ARG A 161 -11.72 16.18 -6.83
CA ARG A 161 -10.67 16.36 -7.83
C ARG A 161 -9.33 15.83 -7.37
N ARG A 162 -8.57 15.28 -8.29
CA ARG A 162 -7.20 14.85 -8.07
C ARG A 162 -6.29 16.09 -7.90
N LYS A 163 -5.38 16.03 -6.92
CA LYS A 163 -4.39 17.10 -6.73
C LYS A 163 -3.32 17.07 -7.83
N THR A 164 -2.97 18.23 -8.37
CA THR A 164 -1.97 18.35 -9.44
C THR A 164 -0.58 17.91 -8.97
N ASN A 165 -0.21 18.28 -7.74
CA ASN A 165 1.10 17.99 -7.14
C ASN A 165 1.18 16.62 -6.46
N ASN A 166 0.07 15.89 -6.37
CA ASN A 166 0.02 14.53 -5.82
C ASN A 166 -1.07 13.71 -6.52
N PRO A 167 -0.73 12.91 -7.55
CA PRO A 167 -1.70 12.16 -8.35
C PRO A 167 -2.43 11.06 -7.57
N ASN A 168 -2.00 10.74 -6.35
CA ASN A 168 -2.65 9.75 -5.48
C ASN A 168 -3.62 10.39 -4.47
N ALA A 169 -3.61 11.71 -4.35
CA ALA A 169 -4.47 12.46 -3.43
C ALA A 169 -5.63 13.13 -4.16
N TRP A 170 -6.82 13.02 -3.58
CA TRP A 170 -8.04 13.65 -4.06
C TRP A 170 -8.54 14.66 -3.02
N THR A 171 -9.26 15.67 -3.45
CA THR A 171 -9.79 16.72 -2.56
C THR A 171 -11.15 17.21 -3.05
N GLY A 172 -12.01 17.58 -2.11
CA GLY A 172 -13.31 18.20 -2.35
C GLY A 172 -13.89 18.69 -1.05
N ASN A 173 -14.62 19.80 -1.06
CA ASN A 173 -15.25 20.43 0.11
C ASN A 173 -14.31 20.59 1.32
N GLY A 174 -13.01 20.86 1.08
CA GLY A 174 -12.03 21.00 2.14
C GLY A 174 -11.45 19.70 2.71
N SER A 175 -12.00 18.56 2.31
CA SER A 175 -11.57 17.23 2.80
C SER A 175 -10.51 16.59 1.90
N ARG A 176 -9.79 15.59 2.46
CA ARG A 176 -8.82 14.74 1.77
C ARG A 176 -9.39 13.36 1.55
N PHE A 177 -9.17 12.83 0.36
CA PHE A 177 -9.67 11.52 -0.05
C PHE A 177 -8.57 10.68 -0.68
N GLY A 178 -8.69 9.35 -0.55
CA GLY A 178 -7.85 8.37 -1.22
C GLY A 178 -8.69 7.29 -1.89
N LEU A 179 -8.25 6.81 -3.05
CA LEU A 179 -8.89 5.70 -3.74
C LEU A 179 -8.63 4.39 -3.00
N THR A 180 -9.65 3.53 -2.90
CA THR A 180 -9.57 2.20 -2.28
C THR A 180 -10.20 1.14 -3.18
N GLU A 181 -9.66 -0.08 -3.13
CA GLU A 181 -10.18 -1.22 -3.91
C GLU A 181 -11.49 -1.73 -3.31
N THR A 182 -11.56 -1.72 -1.98
CA THR A 182 -12.76 -2.07 -1.19
C THR A 182 -13.16 -0.89 -0.31
N PRO A 183 -14.42 -0.82 0.17
CA PRO A 183 -14.83 0.22 1.09
C PRO A 183 -14.03 0.12 2.41
N TYR A 184 -13.62 1.27 2.94
CA TYR A 184 -12.91 1.33 4.21
C TYR A 184 -13.41 2.51 5.04
N ALA A 185 -13.81 2.21 6.27
CA ALA A 185 -14.18 3.17 7.30
C ALA A 185 -13.53 2.78 8.64
N PHE A 186 -13.24 3.77 9.44
CA PHE A 186 -12.73 3.61 10.80
C PHE A 186 -13.35 4.69 11.69
N TYR A 187 -13.74 4.32 12.87
CA TYR A 187 -14.21 5.25 13.89
C TYR A 187 -13.32 5.17 15.14
N ASP A 188 -12.81 6.31 15.58
CA ASP A 188 -11.98 6.39 16.78
C ASP A 188 -12.84 6.52 18.03
N TYR A 189 -12.97 5.44 18.78
CA TYR A 189 -13.73 5.41 20.04
C TYR A 189 -12.99 6.03 21.22
N ASN A 190 -11.74 6.43 21.05
CA ASN A 190 -10.88 6.95 22.11
C ASN A 190 -10.70 8.47 22.04
N PHE A 191 -11.41 9.13 21.09
CA PHE A 191 -11.29 10.56 20.86
C PHE A 191 -12.54 11.34 21.24
#